data_19dda5c6f30db760e9a0ade240bc5777
#
_entry.id   19dda5c6f30db760e9a0ade240bc5777
#
_cell.length_a   1.000
_cell.length_b   1.000
_cell.length_c   1.000
_cell.angle_alpha   90.00
_cell.angle_beta   90.00
_cell.angle_gamma   90.00
#
_symmetry.space_group_name_H-M   'P 1'
#
loop_
_entity.id
_entity.type
_entity.pdbx_description
1 polymer ?
#
loop_
_entity_poly.entity_id
_entity_poly.type
_entity_poly.pdbx_seq_one_letter_code
_entity_poly.pdbx_strand_id
1 'polypeptide(L)'
;MRTATTQHHLTATSTKKQHELFAIGAPTSGLVVPISSISSTLLLLFAMGIWRSANGRRLVPIRTDLNPFALACGLISAVLYASMLVFIPLAWSGYSSASQTVSELSAVDAPTRTLWVPLGIVWALLYGAFGWAVWKSADSSRGLRITGASILVAAVAGIFWPPMHLREVLAAGGATLTDTLHIAWTVANGMLTLLAMGFAAAALGRRFRIYSIATMVILLAAGAVTSMDAPKLQANFPTPWMGVWERVNIVAWLLWVAVLSATLLWRVEHGTRALPLKRATKSNIAQRLRSMRLERTLAPADTLVTP
;
A
#
# COMPACT_ATOMS: atom_id res chain seq x y z
N MET A 1 2.20 -79.93 3.56
CA MET A 1 3.11 -79.00 4.28
C MET A 1 4.13 -78.40 3.30
N ARG A 2 3.72 -77.54 2.40
CA ARG A 2 4.52 -76.74 1.44
C ARG A 2 3.63 -75.70 0.78
N THR A 3 3.34 -74.58 1.41
CA THR A 3 2.70 -73.38 0.77
C THR A 3 2.77 -72.12 1.65
N ALA A 4 3.89 -71.86 2.31
CA ALA A 4 4.02 -70.64 3.14
C ALA A 4 5.26 -69.77 2.85
N THR A 5 6.11 -70.11 1.85
CA THR A 5 7.39 -69.39 1.68
C THR A 5 7.47 -68.47 0.46
N THR A 6 6.44 -68.45 -0.39
CA THR A 6 6.49 -67.66 -1.65
C THR A 6 5.83 -66.29 -1.58
N GLN A 7 5.09 -65.96 -0.50
CA GLN A 7 4.41 -64.68 -0.39
C GLN A 7 5.25 -63.56 0.28
N HIS A 8 6.33 -63.91 1.01
CA HIS A 8 7.17 -62.89 1.66
C HIS A 8 8.22 -62.23 0.74
N HIS A 9 8.51 -62.80 -0.41
CA HIS A 9 9.50 -62.22 -1.35
C HIS A 9 8.92 -61.20 -2.34
N LEU A 10 7.62 -61.21 -2.59
CA LEU A 10 6.95 -60.26 -3.51
C LEU A 10 6.61 -58.92 -2.89
N THR A 11 6.44 -58.84 -1.56
CA THR A 11 6.17 -57.61 -0.84
C THR A 11 7.40 -56.74 -0.59
N ALA A 12 8.58 -57.35 -0.44
CA ALA A 12 9.84 -56.63 -0.20
C ALA A 12 10.40 -55.94 -1.45
N THR A 13 10.14 -56.50 -2.65
CA THR A 13 10.58 -55.89 -3.92
C THR A 13 9.71 -54.77 -4.41
N SER A 14 8.42 -54.75 -4.02
CA SER A 14 7.49 -53.66 -4.36
C SER A 14 7.79 -52.39 -3.59
N THR A 15 8.15 -52.49 -2.30
CA THR A 15 8.46 -51.34 -1.45
C THR A 15 9.78 -50.66 -1.84
N LYS A 16 10.78 -51.44 -2.29
CA LYS A 16 12.07 -50.91 -2.72
C LYS A 16 11.97 -50.16 -4.06
N LYS A 17 11.08 -50.59 -4.95
CA LYS A 17 10.85 -49.93 -6.24
C LYS A 17 10.01 -48.63 -6.13
N GLN A 18 9.19 -48.53 -5.09
CA GLN A 18 8.47 -47.26 -4.79
C GLN A 18 9.39 -46.21 -4.18
N HIS A 19 10.40 -46.59 -3.39
CA HIS A 19 11.37 -45.64 -2.84
C HIS A 19 12.36 -45.11 -3.90
N GLU A 20 12.66 -45.84 -4.97
CA GLU A 20 13.54 -45.34 -6.02
C GLU A 20 12.83 -44.44 -7.05
N LEU A 21 11.51 -44.53 -7.19
CA LEU A 21 10.72 -43.64 -8.06
C LEU A 21 10.48 -42.26 -7.46
N PHE A 22 10.69 -42.07 -6.14
CA PHE A 22 10.58 -40.77 -5.47
C PHE A 22 11.91 -40.00 -5.37
N ALA A 23 13.00 -40.52 -5.87
CA ALA A 23 14.34 -39.91 -5.82
C ALA A 23 14.70 -39.05 -7.05
N ILE A 24 13.78 -38.89 -8.01
CA ILE A 24 13.99 -38.03 -9.19
C ILE A 24 13.05 -36.85 -9.09
N GLY A 25 13.44 -35.86 -8.29
CA GLY A 25 12.71 -34.62 -8.15
C GLY A 25 13.17 -33.81 -6.94
N ALA A 26 14.50 -33.71 -6.73
CA ALA A 26 15.01 -32.66 -5.88
C ALA A 26 14.57 -31.34 -6.52
N PRO A 27 13.77 -30.47 -5.85
CA PRO A 27 13.53 -29.15 -6.36
C PRO A 27 14.91 -28.48 -6.43
N THR A 28 15.30 -28.06 -7.62
CA THR A 28 16.40 -27.13 -7.83
C THR A 28 16.28 -26.07 -6.75
N SER A 29 17.31 -25.94 -5.95
CA SER A 29 17.48 -24.90 -4.94
C SER A 29 17.16 -23.58 -5.62
N GLY A 30 15.87 -23.21 -5.59
CA GLY A 30 15.39 -21.93 -6.06
C GLY A 30 16.19 -20.88 -5.32
N LEU A 31 16.75 -19.98 -6.06
CA LEU A 31 17.51 -18.82 -5.63
C LEU A 31 16.74 -18.12 -4.49
N VAL A 32 16.97 -18.54 -3.25
CA VAL A 32 16.57 -17.81 -2.06
C VAL A 32 17.50 -16.60 -2.02
N VAL A 33 17.19 -15.61 -2.85
CA VAL A 33 17.82 -14.30 -2.73
C VAL A 33 17.52 -13.87 -1.30
N PRO A 34 18.53 -13.62 -0.46
CA PRO A 34 18.27 -13.13 0.89
C PRO A 34 17.62 -11.76 0.76
N ILE A 35 16.30 -11.74 0.80
CA ILE A 35 15.46 -10.52 0.74
C ILE A 35 15.90 -9.52 1.84
N SER A 36 16.51 -10.02 2.91
CA SER A 36 17.05 -9.23 4.03
C SER A 36 18.18 -8.26 3.66
N SER A 37 19.07 -8.59 2.71
CA SER A 37 20.23 -7.73 2.41
C SER A 37 19.90 -6.59 1.43
N ILE A 38 19.03 -6.83 0.45
CA ILE A 38 18.59 -5.80 -0.51
C ILE A 38 17.64 -4.80 0.18
N SER A 39 16.76 -5.30 1.06
CA SER A 39 15.83 -4.46 1.81
C SER A 39 16.52 -3.49 2.76
N SER A 40 17.59 -3.91 3.45
CA SER A 40 18.26 -3.06 4.44
C SER A 40 18.99 -1.88 3.80
N THR A 41 19.68 -2.08 2.68
CA THR A 41 20.43 -1.01 2.00
C THR A 41 19.49 0.00 1.34
N LEU A 42 18.42 -0.46 0.69
CA LEU A 42 17.39 0.40 0.11
C LEU A 42 16.64 1.19 1.18
N LEU A 43 16.34 0.58 2.33
CA LEU A 43 15.71 1.24 3.47
C LEU A 43 16.61 2.32 4.08
N LEU A 44 17.92 2.08 4.21
CA LEU A 44 18.89 3.07 4.71
C LEU A 44 19.04 4.24 3.74
N LEU A 45 19.17 3.99 2.45
CA LEU A 45 19.23 5.04 1.42
C LEU A 45 17.93 5.85 1.37
N PHE A 46 16.78 5.19 1.53
CA PHE A 46 15.49 5.81 1.58
C PHE A 46 15.30 6.65 2.85
N ALA A 47 15.68 6.13 4.02
CA ALA A 47 15.67 6.85 5.29
C ALA A 47 16.61 8.08 5.26
N MET A 48 17.81 7.96 4.67
CA MET A 48 18.73 9.08 4.48
C MET A 48 18.20 10.13 3.51
N GLY A 49 17.50 9.72 2.43
CA GLY A 49 16.83 10.63 1.50
C GLY A 49 15.70 11.42 2.17
N ILE A 50 14.91 10.77 3.02
CA ILE A 50 13.86 11.39 3.84
C ILE A 50 14.46 12.36 4.85
N TRP A 51 15.56 11.98 5.54
CA TRP A 51 16.24 12.80 6.51
C TRP A 51 16.80 14.10 5.89
N ARG A 52 17.48 14.03 4.75
CA ARG A 52 18.03 15.21 4.05
C ARG A 52 16.93 16.15 3.54
N SER A 53 15.76 15.64 3.16
CA SER A 53 14.63 16.46 2.72
C SER A 53 13.90 17.16 3.88
N ALA A 54 14.25 16.82 5.12
CA ALA A 54 13.46 17.14 6.32
C ALA A 54 13.72 18.51 6.93
N ASN A 55 14.89 19.10 6.71
CA ASN A 55 15.27 20.35 7.36
C ASN A 55 14.80 21.58 6.53
N GLY A 56 13.73 22.23 7.01
CA GLY A 56 13.42 23.62 6.66
C GLY A 56 12.43 23.88 5.52
N ARG A 57 11.64 22.89 5.03
CA ARG A 57 10.69 23.17 3.96
C ARG A 57 9.34 23.66 4.45
N ARG A 58 8.90 24.78 3.88
CA ARG A 58 7.50 25.26 3.97
C ARG A 58 6.56 24.15 3.47
N LEU A 59 5.34 24.09 4.02
CA LEU A 59 4.31 23.17 3.52
C LEU A 59 4.16 23.33 2.01
N VAL A 60 4.20 22.21 1.28
CA VAL A 60 4.07 22.22 -0.18
C VAL A 60 2.68 22.73 -0.55
N PRO A 61 2.57 23.68 -1.49
CA PRO A 61 1.29 24.11 -2.02
C PRO A 61 0.60 22.93 -2.73
N ILE A 62 -0.70 22.82 -2.52
CA ILE A 62 -1.57 21.82 -3.16
C ILE A 62 -2.54 22.57 -4.05
N ARG A 63 -2.86 22.00 -5.22
CA ARG A 63 -3.93 22.52 -6.07
C ARG A 63 -5.26 22.41 -5.34
N THR A 64 -6.04 23.47 -5.39
CA THR A 64 -7.34 23.58 -4.68
C THR A 64 -8.54 23.44 -5.62
N ASP A 65 -8.30 23.31 -6.92
CA ASP A 65 -9.30 23.13 -7.98
C ASP A 65 -9.66 21.66 -8.25
N LEU A 66 -9.35 20.77 -7.30
CA LEU A 66 -9.59 19.35 -7.43
C LEU A 66 -11.00 18.97 -7.00
N ASN A 67 -11.53 17.93 -7.66
CA ASN A 67 -12.75 17.28 -7.22
C ASN A 67 -12.51 16.60 -5.85
N PRO A 68 -13.15 17.05 -4.76
CA PRO A 68 -12.96 16.47 -3.43
C PRO A 68 -13.41 15.01 -3.37
N PHE A 69 -14.37 14.60 -4.21
CA PHE A 69 -14.82 13.21 -4.27
C PHE A 69 -13.68 12.26 -4.66
N ALA A 70 -12.83 12.62 -5.62
CA ALA A 70 -11.71 11.79 -6.03
C ALA A 70 -10.68 11.60 -4.89
N LEU A 71 -10.49 12.61 -4.04
CA LEU A 71 -9.68 12.48 -2.82
C LEU A 71 -10.38 11.63 -1.75
N ALA A 72 -11.72 11.73 -1.63
CA ALA A 72 -12.49 10.92 -0.69
C ALA A 72 -12.50 9.43 -1.06
N CYS A 73 -12.24 9.07 -2.33
CA CYS A 73 -12.09 7.68 -2.76
C CYS A 73 -11.00 6.93 -1.95
N GLY A 74 -9.98 7.63 -1.43
CA GLY A 74 -9.00 7.02 -0.52
C GLY A 74 -9.62 6.54 0.80
N LEU A 75 -10.47 7.36 1.40
CA LEU A 75 -11.19 6.97 2.62
C LEU A 75 -12.22 5.87 2.33
N ILE A 76 -12.96 6.00 1.23
CA ILE A 76 -13.97 5.02 0.83
C ILE A 76 -13.31 3.66 0.54
N SER A 77 -12.17 3.64 -0.17
CA SER A 77 -11.42 2.41 -0.44
C SER A 77 -10.91 1.75 0.85
N ALA A 78 -10.42 2.54 1.81
CA ALA A 78 -9.98 2.02 3.10
C ALA A 78 -11.13 1.39 3.90
N VAL A 79 -12.30 2.04 3.93
CA VAL A 79 -13.51 1.50 4.59
C VAL A 79 -14.01 0.25 3.89
N LEU A 80 -14.05 0.23 2.56
CA LEU A 80 -14.47 -0.95 1.80
C LEU A 80 -13.58 -2.15 2.10
N TYR A 81 -12.25 -1.97 2.04
CA TYR A 81 -11.33 -3.08 2.30
C TYR A 81 -11.41 -3.55 3.77
N ALA A 82 -11.52 -2.62 4.72
CA ALA A 82 -11.73 -2.98 6.11
C ALA A 82 -13.03 -3.78 6.31
N SER A 83 -14.10 -3.40 5.62
CA SER A 83 -15.36 -4.17 5.61
C SER A 83 -15.17 -5.57 5.02
N MET A 84 -14.42 -5.70 3.91
CA MET A 84 -14.08 -7.00 3.33
C MET A 84 -13.33 -7.89 4.34
N LEU A 85 -12.38 -7.34 5.10
CA LEU A 85 -11.63 -8.09 6.12
C LEU A 85 -12.50 -8.64 7.24
N VAL A 86 -13.61 -7.97 7.56
CA VAL A 86 -14.53 -8.36 8.64
C VAL A 86 -15.61 -9.29 8.13
N PHE A 87 -16.26 -8.99 7.02
CA PHE A 87 -17.48 -9.67 6.60
C PHE A 87 -17.23 -10.87 5.68
N ILE A 88 -16.23 -10.84 4.81
CA ILE A 88 -15.99 -11.96 3.89
C ILE A 88 -15.58 -13.24 4.61
N PRO A 89 -14.72 -13.23 5.65
CA PRO A 89 -14.40 -14.42 6.43
C PRO A 89 -15.62 -15.15 7.00
N LEU A 90 -16.70 -14.42 7.32
CA LEU A 90 -17.93 -15.00 7.89
C LEU A 90 -18.67 -15.92 6.90
N ALA A 91 -18.41 -15.76 5.61
CA ALA A 91 -18.98 -16.60 4.55
C ALA A 91 -18.22 -17.93 4.34
N TRP A 92 -17.14 -18.17 5.09
CA TRP A 92 -16.36 -19.41 4.99
C TRP A 92 -16.29 -20.10 6.36
N SER A 93 -17.17 -21.12 6.59
CA SER A 93 -17.11 -21.95 7.79
C SER A 93 -15.77 -22.70 7.86
N GLY A 94 -15.02 -22.55 8.93
CA GLY A 94 -13.69 -23.16 9.09
C GLY A 94 -12.52 -22.25 8.73
N TYR A 95 -12.74 -21.08 8.16
CA TYR A 95 -11.70 -20.09 8.02
C TYR A 95 -11.32 -19.48 9.37
N SER A 96 -10.02 -19.49 9.67
CA SER A 96 -9.49 -18.89 10.89
C SER A 96 -8.76 -17.59 10.57
N SER A 97 -9.34 -16.46 10.90
CA SER A 97 -8.71 -15.14 10.74
C SER A 97 -7.39 -14.98 11.51
N ALA A 98 -7.15 -15.81 12.52
CA ALA A 98 -5.89 -15.79 13.27
C ALA A 98 -4.77 -16.50 12.53
N SER A 99 -5.03 -17.69 11.98
CA SER A 99 -4.04 -18.56 11.39
C SER A 99 -3.97 -18.48 9.86
N GLN A 100 -5.05 -18.07 9.19
CA GLN A 100 -5.12 -18.02 7.73
C GLN A 100 -4.96 -16.59 7.21
N THR A 101 -4.26 -16.51 6.08
CA THR A 101 -3.96 -15.23 5.41
C THR A 101 -5.20 -14.64 4.75
N VAL A 102 -5.20 -13.32 4.58
CA VAL A 102 -6.21 -12.61 3.81
C VAL A 102 -6.18 -13.04 2.33
N SER A 103 -4.99 -13.37 1.83
CA SER A 103 -4.80 -13.89 0.47
C SER A 103 -5.56 -15.20 0.23
N GLU A 104 -5.72 -16.05 1.25
CA GLU A 104 -6.50 -17.30 1.15
C GLU A 104 -7.99 -17.04 0.88
N LEU A 105 -8.55 -15.89 1.26
CA LEU A 105 -9.94 -15.54 0.95
C LEU A 105 -10.20 -15.37 -0.56
N SER A 106 -9.16 -15.12 -1.34
CA SER A 106 -9.20 -14.99 -2.79
C SER A 106 -8.49 -16.13 -3.53
N ALA A 107 -8.02 -17.15 -2.81
CA ALA A 107 -7.31 -18.28 -3.39
C ALA A 107 -8.13 -19.02 -4.46
N VAL A 108 -7.46 -19.77 -5.31
CA VAL A 108 -8.14 -20.69 -6.24
C VAL A 108 -8.99 -21.66 -5.41
N ASP A 109 -10.22 -21.87 -5.81
CA ASP A 109 -11.23 -22.72 -5.16
C ASP A 109 -11.65 -22.29 -3.73
N ALA A 110 -11.22 -21.11 -3.24
CA ALA A 110 -11.73 -20.58 -1.97
C ALA A 110 -13.24 -20.27 -2.05
N PRO A 111 -14.05 -20.68 -1.07
CA PRO A 111 -15.50 -20.41 -1.06
C PRO A 111 -15.85 -18.92 -1.14
N THR A 112 -14.96 -18.06 -0.66
CA THR A 112 -15.12 -16.62 -0.59
C THR A 112 -14.61 -15.88 -1.83
N ARG A 113 -13.96 -16.58 -2.78
CA ARG A 113 -13.37 -15.97 -3.98
C ARG A 113 -14.38 -15.19 -4.82
N THR A 114 -15.60 -15.72 -4.96
CA THR A 114 -16.68 -15.08 -5.74
C THR A 114 -17.15 -13.74 -5.14
N LEU A 115 -16.97 -13.55 -3.83
CA LEU A 115 -17.22 -12.27 -3.14
C LEU A 115 -15.99 -11.38 -3.18
N TRP A 116 -14.79 -11.96 -2.94
CA TRP A 116 -13.56 -11.19 -2.83
C TRP A 116 -13.17 -10.52 -4.15
N VAL A 117 -13.21 -11.26 -5.27
CA VAL A 117 -12.71 -10.77 -6.56
C VAL A 117 -13.44 -9.52 -7.05
N PRO A 118 -14.80 -9.50 -7.15
CA PRO A 118 -15.49 -8.30 -7.64
C PRO A 118 -15.34 -7.11 -6.69
N LEU A 119 -15.39 -7.32 -5.38
CA LEU A 119 -15.16 -6.25 -4.39
C LEU A 119 -13.73 -5.74 -4.42
N GLY A 120 -12.75 -6.62 -4.66
CA GLY A 120 -11.36 -6.25 -4.86
C GLY A 120 -11.14 -5.37 -6.10
N ILE A 121 -11.86 -5.64 -7.19
CA ILE A 121 -11.83 -4.77 -8.39
C ILE A 121 -12.43 -3.40 -8.08
N VAL A 122 -13.59 -3.34 -7.42
CA VAL A 122 -14.19 -2.05 -7.00
C VAL A 122 -13.24 -1.27 -6.09
N TRP A 123 -12.63 -1.98 -5.13
CA TRP A 123 -11.61 -1.39 -4.27
C TRP A 123 -10.43 -0.82 -5.07
N ALA A 124 -9.88 -1.58 -6.03
CA ALA A 124 -8.76 -1.15 -6.85
C ALA A 124 -9.09 0.09 -7.69
N LEU A 125 -10.31 0.18 -8.23
CA LEU A 125 -10.78 1.36 -8.97
C LEU A 125 -10.86 2.60 -8.07
N LEU A 126 -11.42 2.48 -6.86
CA LEU A 126 -11.47 3.56 -5.88
C LEU A 126 -10.07 3.99 -5.44
N TYR A 127 -9.18 3.03 -5.16
CA TYR A 127 -7.80 3.30 -4.79
C TYR A 127 -7.00 3.95 -5.93
N GLY A 128 -7.26 3.54 -7.17
CA GLY A 128 -6.71 4.18 -8.37
C GLY A 128 -7.20 5.61 -8.58
N ALA A 129 -8.51 5.85 -8.41
CA ALA A 129 -9.08 7.20 -8.45
C ALA A 129 -8.44 8.12 -7.40
N PHE A 130 -8.22 7.60 -6.19
CA PHE A 130 -7.48 8.30 -5.15
C PHE A 130 -6.03 8.59 -5.57
N GLY A 131 -5.29 7.61 -6.07
CA GLY A 131 -3.92 7.77 -6.57
C GLY A 131 -3.81 8.85 -7.65
N TRP A 132 -4.76 8.86 -8.58
CA TRP A 132 -4.89 9.90 -9.59
C TRP A 132 -5.12 11.29 -8.97
N ALA A 133 -6.03 11.40 -7.98
CA ALA A 133 -6.30 12.65 -7.29
C ALA A 133 -5.07 13.16 -6.54
N VAL A 134 -4.32 12.28 -5.84
CA VAL A 134 -3.06 12.63 -5.19
C VAL A 134 -2.03 13.13 -6.21
N TRP A 135 -1.89 12.46 -7.35
CA TRP A 135 -0.99 12.88 -8.42
C TRP A 135 -1.37 14.24 -8.99
N LYS A 136 -2.66 14.49 -9.25
CA LYS A 136 -3.18 15.78 -9.72
C LYS A 136 -3.04 16.89 -8.67
N SER A 137 -3.10 16.57 -7.38
CA SER A 137 -2.92 17.55 -6.29
C SER A 137 -1.50 18.07 -6.17
N ALA A 138 -0.56 17.44 -6.82
CA ALA A 138 0.87 17.61 -6.59
C ALA A 138 1.48 18.86 -7.21
N ASP A 139 0.74 19.89 -7.61
CA ASP A 139 1.24 21.14 -8.19
C ASP A 139 2.75 21.09 -8.58
N SER A 140 3.62 21.68 -7.77
CA SER A 140 5.09 21.63 -7.90
C SER A 140 5.77 20.53 -7.08
N SER A 141 5.01 19.73 -6.30
CA SER A 141 5.55 18.71 -5.39
C SER A 141 5.90 17.40 -6.10
N ARG A 142 7.19 17.18 -6.36
CA ARG A 142 7.65 15.87 -6.85
C ARG A 142 7.28 14.73 -5.90
N GLY A 143 7.33 14.96 -4.58
CA GLY A 143 6.98 13.94 -3.57
C GLY A 143 5.53 13.47 -3.70
N LEU A 144 4.57 14.38 -3.75
CA LEU A 144 3.16 14.00 -3.93
C LEU A 144 2.89 13.37 -5.30
N ARG A 145 3.61 13.80 -6.35
CA ARG A 145 3.49 13.19 -7.67
C ARG A 145 3.93 11.73 -7.66
N ILE A 146 5.08 11.42 -7.04
CA ILE A 146 5.55 10.05 -6.88
C ILE A 146 4.60 9.24 -6.00
N THR A 147 4.10 9.82 -4.89
CA THR A 147 3.09 9.18 -4.04
C THR A 147 1.87 8.76 -4.85
N GLY A 148 1.28 9.69 -5.60
CA GLY A 148 0.10 9.42 -6.42
C GLY A 148 0.37 8.39 -7.51
N ALA A 149 1.50 8.47 -8.20
CA ALA A 149 1.92 7.49 -9.21
C ALA A 149 2.10 6.09 -8.61
N SER A 150 2.76 5.97 -7.44
CA SER A 150 2.94 4.68 -6.77
C SER A 150 1.60 4.05 -6.37
N ILE A 151 0.66 4.85 -5.83
CA ILE A 151 -0.70 4.39 -5.51
C ILE A 151 -1.43 3.93 -6.79
N LEU A 152 -1.32 4.69 -7.88
CA LEU A 152 -1.98 4.36 -9.14
C LEU A 152 -1.44 3.06 -9.74
N VAL A 153 -0.12 2.88 -9.75
CA VAL A 153 0.53 1.64 -10.22
C VAL A 153 0.13 0.46 -9.34
N ALA A 154 0.10 0.63 -8.01
CA ALA A 154 -0.34 -0.42 -7.08
C ALA A 154 -1.82 -0.79 -7.30
N ALA A 155 -2.69 0.18 -7.59
CA ALA A 155 -4.10 -0.05 -7.90
C ALA A 155 -4.28 -0.83 -9.20
N VAL A 156 -3.54 -0.48 -10.26
CA VAL A 156 -3.56 -1.22 -11.53
C VAL A 156 -3.04 -2.65 -11.33
N ALA A 157 -1.92 -2.80 -10.64
CA ALA A 157 -1.40 -4.12 -10.27
C ALA A 157 -2.40 -4.93 -9.45
N GLY A 158 -3.19 -4.28 -8.59
CA GLY A 158 -4.24 -4.88 -7.79
C GLY A 158 -5.41 -5.46 -8.59
N ILE A 159 -5.65 -5.02 -9.83
CA ILE A 159 -6.65 -5.62 -10.73
C ILE A 159 -6.16 -6.96 -11.28
N PHE A 160 -4.87 -7.10 -11.50
CA PHE A 160 -4.24 -8.25 -12.17
C PHE A 160 -3.44 -9.13 -11.20
N TRP A 161 -3.81 -9.17 -9.92
CA TRP A 161 -3.04 -9.96 -8.96
C TRP A 161 -3.09 -11.46 -9.31
N PRO A 162 -1.95 -12.16 -9.26
CA PRO A 162 -1.92 -13.60 -9.45
C PRO A 162 -2.62 -14.29 -8.26
N PRO A 163 -3.56 -15.23 -8.48
CA PRO A 163 -4.16 -15.97 -7.39
C PRO A 163 -3.15 -16.95 -6.78
N MET A 164 -3.25 -17.18 -5.48
CA MET A 164 -2.58 -18.31 -4.83
C MET A 164 -3.52 -19.51 -4.70
N HIS A 165 -2.98 -20.69 -4.40
CA HIS A 165 -3.76 -21.87 -4.03
C HIS A 165 -3.99 -21.89 -2.51
N LEU A 166 -4.97 -22.70 -2.11
CA LEU A 166 -5.24 -22.98 -0.70
C LEU A 166 -4.04 -23.65 -0.03
N ARG A 167 -3.88 -23.45 1.29
CA ARG A 167 -2.76 -24.02 2.05
C ARG A 167 -2.67 -25.53 1.98
N GLU A 168 -3.79 -26.24 1.88
CA GLU A 168 -3.87 -27.67 1.75
C GLU A 168 -3.24 -28.13 0.42
N VAL A 169 -3.47 -27.39 -0.67
CA VAL A 169 -2.88 -27.65 -1.98
C VAL A 169 -1.37 -27.39 -1.94
N LEU A 170 -0.94 -26.28 -1.31
CA LEU A 170 0.47 -25.94 -1.17
C LEU A 170 1.22 -26.97 -0.32
N ALA A 171 0.62 -27.43 0.79
CA ALA A 171 1.17 -28.45 1.67
C ALA A 171 1.27 -29.83 1.00
N ALA A 172 0.38 -30.13 0.03
CA ALA A 172 0.44 -31.35 -0.78
C ALA A 172 1.46 -31.27 -1.96
N GLY A 173 2.22 -30.17 -2.06
CA GLY A 173 3.18 -29.98 -3.16
C GLY A 173 2.56 -29.49 -4.47
N GLY A 174 1.29 -29.02 -4.45
CA GLY A 174 0.56 -28.51 -5.61
C GLY A 174 0.84 -27.05 -5.95
N ALA A 175 1.95 -26.47 -5.47
CA ALA A 175 2.34 -25.11 -5.80
C ALA A 175 2.63 -24.95 -7.30
N THR A 176 2.18 -23.82 -7.86
CA THR A 176 2.33 -23.50 -9.28
C THR A 176 3.08 -22.18 -9.49
N LEU A 177 3.30 -21.80 -10.75
CA LEU A 177 3.90 -20.51 -11.08
C LEU A 177 3.06 -19.34 -10.55
N THR A 178 1.73 -19.46 -10.48
CA THR A 178 0.88 -18.37 -9.97
C THR A 178 1.14 -18.07 -8.51
N ASP A 179 1.46 -19.07 -7.69
CA ASP A 179 1.82 -18.87 -6.27
C ASP A 179 3.13 -18.09 -6.12
N THR A 180 4.14 -18.44 -6.95
CA THR A 180 5.41 -17.70 -7.00
C THR A 180 5.19 -16.25 -7.45
N LEU A 181 4.38 -16.05 -8.48
CA LEU A 181 4.02 -14.71 -8.97
C LEU A 181 3.21 -13.92 -7.93
N HIS A 182 2.35 -14.59 -7.13
CA HIS A 182 1.62 -13.96 -6.03
C HIS A 182 2.58 -13.38 -4.97
N ILE A 183 3.60 -14.15 -4.58
CA ILE A 183 4.62 -13.68 -3.64
C ILE A 183 5.40 -12.50 -4.23
N ALA A 184 5.85 -12.60 -5.48
CA ALA A 184 6.57 -11.53 -6.16
C ALA A 184 5.73 -10.25 -6.27
N TRP A 185 4.45 -10.40 -6.61
CA TRP A 185 3.48 -9.31 -6.66
C TRP A 185 3.26 -8.66 -5.28
N THR A 186 3.15 -9.45 -4.22
CA THR A 186 3.01 -8.97 -2.84
C THR A 186 4.22 -8.11 -2.43
N VAL A 187 5.43 -8.59 -2.73
CA VAL A 187 6.67 -7.84 -2.47
C VAL A 187 6.69 -6.53 -3.26
N ALA A 188 6.36 -6.57 -4.56
CA ALA A 188 6.34 -5.38 -5.42
C ALA A 188 5.32 -4.33 -4.91
N ASN A 189 4.11 -4.75 -4.51
CA ASN A 189 3.12 -3.86 -3.92
C ASN A 189 3.55 -3.29 -2.57
N GLY A 190 4.22 -4.09 -1.74
CA GLY A 190 4.83 -3.63 -0.50
C GLY A 190 5.86 -2.52 -0.76
N MET A 191 6.72 -2.69 -1.76
CA MET A 191 7.70 -1.67 -2.16
C MET A 191 7.02 -0.39 -2.67
N LEU A 192 5.99 -0.49 -3.51
CA LEU A 192 5.21 0.66 -3.98
C LEU A 192 4.55 1.41 -2.83
N THR A 193 4.04 0.67 -1.84
CA THR A 193 3.44 1.23 -0.63
C THR A 193 4.46 2.00 0.21
N LEU A 194 5.62 1.41 0.48
CA LEU A 194 6.71 2.08 1.21
C LEU A 194 7.22 3.32 0.45
N LEU A 195 7.32 3.24 -0.87
CA LEU A 195 7.69 4.37 -1.73
C LEU A 195 6.66 5.50 -1.60
N ALA A 196 5.37 5.20 -1.72
CA ALA A 196 4.29 6.17 -1.56
C ALA A 196 4.35 6.84 -0.18
N MET A 197 4.49 6.05 0.89
CA MET A 197 4.58 6.54 2.27
C MET A 197 5.76 7.46 2.48
N GLY A 198 6.95 7.10 1.99
CA GLY A 198 8.16 7.87 2.16
C GLY A 198 8.11 9.22 1.44
N PHE A 199 7.62 9.25 0.21
CA PHE A 199 7.49 10.51 -0.54
C PHE A 199 6.38 11.41 0.02
N ALA A 200 5.27 10.86 0.49
CA ALA A 200 4.24 11.60 1.20
C ALA A 200 4.76 12.17 2.54
N ALA A 201 5.54 11.37 3.29
CA ALA A 201 6.20 11.79 4.52
C ALA A 201 7.13 13.00 4.30
N ALA A 202 7.84 13.03 3.17
CA ALA A 202 8.71 14.13 2.80
C ALA A 202 7.92 15.41 2.42
N ALA A 203 6.70 15.24 1.84
CA ALA A 203 5.92 16.34 1.27
C ALA A 203 4.94 17.00 2.27
N LEU A 204 4.38 16.26 3.23
CA LEU A 204 3.21 16.70 4.00
C LEU A 204 3.51 17.29 5.39
N GLY A 205 4.79 17.41 5.76
CA GLY A 205 5.24 18.08 6.98
C GLY A 205 5.54 17.14 8.14
N ARG A 206 6.00 17.71 9.29
CA ARG A 206 6.60 16.93 10.38
C ARG A 206 5.66 15.90 11.02
N ARG A 207 4.42 16.28 11.32
CA ARG A 207 3.46 15.37 11.99
C ARG A 207 3.13 14.18 11.11
N PHE A 208 2.80 14.43 9.83
CA PHE A 208 2.50 13.37 8.87
C PHE A 208 3.73 12.48 8.61
N ARG A 209 4.93 13.05 8.63
CA ARG A 209 6.19 12.30 8.50
C ARG A 209 6.38 11.31 9.64
N ILE A 210 6.25 11.77 10.89
CA ILE A 210 6.40 10.89 12.08
C ILE A 210 5.39 9.75 12.00
N TYR A 211 4.14 10.06 11.69
CA TYR A 211 3.09 9.08 11.50
C TYR A 211 3.43 8.07 10.39
N SER A 212 3.86 8.54 9.21
CA SER A 212 4.23 7.65 8.10
C SER A 212 5.42 6.75 8.43
N ILE A 213 6.44 7.29 9.12
CA ILE A 213 7.60 6.49 9.56
C ILE A 213 7.16 5.40 10.55
N ALA A 214 6.35 5.75 11.54
CA ALA A 214 5.82 4.78 12.50
C ALA A 214 5.01 3.67 11.78
N THR A 215 4.16 4.05 10.84
CA THR A 215 3.40 3.10 10.02
C THR A 215 4.32 2.20 9.20
N MET A 216 5.34 2.73 8.52
CA MET A 216 6.33 1.94 7.78
C MET A 216 7.04 0.92 8.66
N VAL A 217 7.41 1.30 9.90
CA VAL A 217 8.03 0.36 10.86
C VAL A 217 7.08 -0.78 11.21
N ILE A 218 5.79 -0.47 11.45
CA ILE A 218 4.76 -1.49 11.71
C ILE A 218 4.60 -2.42 10.50
N LEU A 219 4.53 -1.88 9.28
CA LEU A 219 4.40 -2.68 8.07
C LEU A 219 5.59 -3.64 7.89
N LEU A 220 6.80 -3.14 8.08
CA LEU A 220 8.01 -3.94 7.93
C LEU A 220 8.10 -5.03 9.00
N ALA A 221 7.80 -4.71 10.26
CA ALA A 221 7.82 -5.67 11.35
C ALA A 221 6.76 -6.76 11.17
N ALA A 222 5.50 -6.37 10.92
CA ALA A 222 4.41 -7.32 10.73
C ALA A 222 4.60 -8.15 9.45
N GLY A 223 5.06 -7.53 8.35
CA GLY A 223 5.38 -8.22 7.11
C GLY A 223 6.51 -9.23 7.26
N ALA A 224 7.57 -8.89 8.02
CA ALA A 224 8.67 -9.82 8.31
C ALA A 224 8.18 -11.04 9.09
N VAL A 225 7.37 -10.84 10.15
CA VAL A 225 6.81 -11.94 10.93
C VAL A 225 5.92 -12.84 10.06
N THR A 226 5.03 -12.25 9.24
CA THR A 226 4.19 -13.02 8.30
C THR A 226 5.05 -13.83 7.33
N SER A 227 6.15 -13.25 6.80
CA SER A 227 7.04 -13.91 5.85
C SER A 227 7.81 -15.09 6.47
N MET A 228 8.09 -15.06 7.77
CA MET A 228 8.74 -16.18 8.49
C MET A 228 7.83 -17.42 8.57
N ASP A 229 6.53 -17.24 8.50
CA ASP A 229 5.57 -18.35 8.52
C ASP A 229 5.30 -18.94 7.11
N ALA A 230 5.64 -18.22 6.02
CA ALA A 230 5.38 -18.70 4.67
C ALA A 230 5.98 -20.08 4.33
N PRO A 231 7.25 -20.42 4.70
CA PRO A 231 7.79 -21.76 4.48
C PRO A 231 7.07 -22.86 5.27
N LYS A 232 6.45 -22.52 6.40
CA LYS A 232 5.71 -23.45 7.24
C LYS A 232 4.46 -23.98 6.54
N LEU A 233 3.83 -23.17 5.67
CA LEU A 233 2.66 -23.58 4.89
C LEU A 233 3.03 -24.75 3.95
N GLN A 234 4.15 -24.65 3.24
CA GLN A 234 4.63 -25.71 2.34
C GLN A 234 5.05 -26.97 3.09
N ALA A 235 5.56 -26.80 4.31
CA ALA A 235 5.96 -27.92 5.18
C ALA A 235 4.80 -28.49 6.02
N ASN A 236 3.57 -28.01 5.81
CA ASN A 236 2.37 -28.37 6.57
C ASN A 236 2.50 -28.18 8.08
N PHE A 237 3.27 -27.18 8.52
CA PHE A 237 3.38 -26.80 9.92
C PHE A 237 2.32 -25.76 10.32
N PRO A 238 1.89 -25.73 11.59
CA PRO A 238 0.94 -24.75 12.10
C PRO A 238 1.45 -23.32 11.98
N THR A 239 0.57 -22.38 11.58
CA THR A 239 0.82 -20.94 11.50
C THR A 239 -0.18 -20.16 12.32
N PRO A 240 -0.22 -20.29 13.67
CA PRO A 240 -1.35 -19.87 14.49
C PRO A 240 -1.61 -18.36 14.49
N TRP A 241 -0.60 -17.54 14.15
CA TRP A 241 -0.67 -16.07 14.20
C TRP A 241 -0.42 -15.39 12.85
N MET A 242 -0.20 -16.15 11.78
CA MET A 242 0.13 -15.60 10.46
C MET A 242 -0.94 -14.63 9.95
N GLY A 243 -2.22 -15.00 10.09
CA GLY A 243 -3.34 -14.16 9.69
C GLY A 243 -3.49 -12.89 10.52
N VAL A 244 -3.14 -12.94 11.82
CA VAL A 244 -3.12 -11.74 12.67
C VAL A 244 -2.09 -10.74 12.20
N TRP A 245 -0.85 -11.19 11.96
CA TRP A 245 0.23 -10.30 11.54
C TRP A 245 0.00 -9.71 10.16
N GLU A 246 -0.56 -10.48 9.23
CA GLU A 246 -0.96 -9.94 7.92
C GLU A 246 -2.04 -8.86 8.07
N ARG A 247 -3.04 -9.06 8.95
CA ARG A 247 -4.09 -8.06 9.21
C ARG A 247 -3.56 -6.82 9.90
N VAL A 248 -2.62 -6.94 10.83
CA VAL A 248 -1.91 -5.79 11.42
C VAL A 248 -1.24 -4.96 10.33
N ASN A 249 -0.55 -5.62 9.39
CA ASN A 249 0.07 -4.98 8.24
C ASN A 249 -0.97 -4.22 7.39
N ILE A 250 -2.03 -4.90 6.98
CA ILE A 250 -3.07 -4.34 6.13
C ILE A 250 -3.81 -3.18 6.82
N VAL A 251 -4.21 -3.33 8.09
CA VAL A 251 -4.93 -2.29 8.83
C VAL A 251 -4.06 -1.04 9.00
N ALA A 252 -2.77 -1.19 9.31
CA ALA A 252 -1.85 -0.07 9.41
C ALA A 252 -1.75 0.69 8.08
N TRP A 253 -1.68 -0.03 6.95
CA TRP A 253 -1.69 0.57 5.62
C TRP A 253 -3.02 1.27 5.30
N LEU A 254 -4.18 0.65 5.56
CA LEU A 254 -5.49 1.25 5.34
C LEU A 254 -5.68 2.55 6.14
N LEU A 255 -5.26 2.56 7.41
CA LEU A 255 -5.26 3.76 8.24
C LEU A 255 -4.37 4.85 7.64
N TRP A 256 -3.20 4.49 7.09
CA TRP A 256 -2.35 5.47 6.44
C TRP A 256 -3.01 6.07 5.19
N VAL A 257 -3.68 5.26 4.36
CA VAL A 257 -4.44 5.73 3.19
C VAL A 257 -5.56 6.68 3.63
N ALA A 258 -6.32 6.33 4.67
CA ALA A 258 -7.39 7.15 5.21
C ALA A 258 -6.87 8.51 5.74
N VAL A 259 -5.78 8.51 6.49
CA VAL A 259 -5.15 9.73 7.03
C VAL A 259 -4.57 10.59 5.91
N LEU A 260 -3.97 10.00 4.87
CA LEU A 260 -3.51 10.73 3.68
C LEU A 260 -4.69 11.41 2.98
N SER A 261 -5.78 10.66 2.72
CA SER A 261 -7.00 11.17 2.11
C SER A 261 -7.59 12.34 2.91
N ALA A 262 -7.80 12.16 4.21
CA ALA A 262 -8.31 13.20 5.10
C ALA A 262 -7.40 14.45 5.15
N THR A 263 -6.08 14.24 5.17
CA THR A 263 -5.10 15.34 5.18
C THR A 263 -5.19 16.18 3.90
N LEU A 264 -5.34 15.53 2.74
CA LEU A 264 -5.44 16.23 1.45
C LEU A 264 -6.79 16.93 1.30
N LEU A 265 -7.90 16.30 1.69
CA LEU A 265 -9.24 16.89 1.72
C LEU A 265 -9.26 18.16 2.58
N TRP A 266 -8.75 18.05 3.80
CA TRP A 266 -8.67 19.20 4.72
C TRP A 266 -7.89 20.38 4.12
N ARG A 267 -6.77 20.10 3.45
CA ARG A 267 -5.95 21.14 2.81
C ARG A 267 -6.62 21.80 1.61
N VAL A 268 -7.33 21.02 0.79
CA VAL A 268 -8.11 21.57 -0.35
C VAL A 268 -9.20 22.48 0.17
N GLU A 269 -9.96 22.08 1.18
CA GLU A 269 -11.05 22.87 1.76
C GLU A 269 -10.55 24.20 2.37
N HIS A 270 -9.47 24.14 3.18
CA HIS A 270 -8.94 25.34 3.82
C HIS A 270 -8.14 26.24 2.86
N GLY A 271 -7.50 25.65 1.84
CA GLY A 271 -6.84 26.39 0.77
C GLY A 271 -7.81 27.19 -0.09
N THR A 272 -8.97 26.61 -0.42
CA THR A 272 -10.06 27.31 -1.15
C THR A 272 -10.65 28.46 -0.37
N ARG A 273 -10.82 28.33 0.93
CA ARG A 273 -11.33 29.42 1.81
C ARG A 273 -10.35 30.58 1.94
N ALA A 274 -9.04 30.34 1.84
CA ALA A 274 -8.02 31.39 1.99
C ALA A 274 -7.77 32.22 0.70
N LEU A 275 -8.09 31.69 -0.46
CA LEU A 275 -7.87 32.35 -1.76
C LEU A 275 -8.74 33.60 -1.98
N PRO A 276 -10.05 33.62 -1.67
CA PRO A 276 -10.89 34.81 -1.82
C PRO A 276 -10.43 35.97 -0.95
N LEU A 277 -10.07 35.72 0.31
CA LEU A 277 -9.57 36.70 1.24
C LEU A 277 -8.27 37.37 0.78
N LYS A 278 -7.31 36.61 0.28
CA LYS A 278 -6.04 37.10 -0.27
C LYS A 278 -6.25 37.93 -1.54
N ARG A 279 -7.19 37.54 -2.41
CA ARG A 279 -7.54 38.31 -3.61
C ARG A 279 -8.21 39.65 -3.24
N ALA A 280 -9.18 39.62 -2.33
CA ALA A 280 -9.84 40.80 -1.86
C ALA A 280 -8.88 41.79 -1.21
N THR A 281 -7.97 41.31 -0.33
CA THR A 281 -6.96 42.18 0.32
C THR A 281 -5.98 42.77 -0.68
N LYS A 282 -5.49 42.03 -1.67
CA LYS A 282 -4.62 42.56 -2.73
C LYS A 282 -5.34 43.59 -3.61
N SER A 283 -6.58 43.31 -3.98
CA SER A 283 -7.41 44.27 -4.75
C SER A 283 -7.61 45.59 -3.98
N ASN A 284 -7.97 45.50 -2.70
CA ASN A 284 -8.17 46.66 -1.85
C ASN A 284 -6.87 47.47 -1.64
N ILE A 285 -5.74 46.80 -1.46
CA ILE A 285 -4.44 47.49 -1.36
C ILE A 285 -4.07 48.17 -2.68
N ALA A 286 -4.23 47.48 -3.82
CA ALA A 286 -3.95 48.03 -5.13
C ALA A 286 -4.84 49.23 -5.45
N GLN A 287 -6.12 49.18 -5.04
CA GLN A 287 -7.07 50.26 -5.21
C GLN A 287 -6.71 51.49 -4.32
N ARG A 288 -6.34 51.27 -3.06
CA ARG A 288 -5.83 52.34 -2.17
C ARG A 288 -4.56 53.00 -2.68
N LEU A 289 -3.62 52.21 -3.19
CA LEU A 289 -2.38 52.73 -3.78
C LEU A 289 -2.64 53.57 -5.04
N ARG A 290 -3.64 53.21 -5.84
CA ARG A 290 -4.07 54.01 -7.01
C ARG A 290 -4.73 55.34 -6.59
N SER A 291 -5.61 55.33 -5.59
CA SER A 291 -6.24 56.54 -5.10
C SER A 291 -5.21 57.51 -4.51
N MET A 292 -4.28 57.02 -3.68
CA MET A 292 -3.19 57.87 -3.13
C MET A 292 -2.28 58.46 -4.21
N ARG A 293 -2.04 57.74 -5.32
CA ARG A 293 -1.25 58.23 -6.45
C ARG A 293 -2.02 59.31 -7.22
N LEU A 294 -3.31 59.15 -7.42
CA LEU A 294 -4.17 60.17 -8.04
C LEU A 294 -4.28 61.44 -7.19
N GLU A 295 -4.42 61.32 -5.88
CA GLU A 295 -4.45 62.50 -4.96
C GLU A 295 -3.13 63.27 -5.00
N ARG A 296 -1.96 62.60 -5.09
CA ARG A 296 -0.65 63.25 -5.26
C ARG A 296 -0.51 63.99 -6.61
N THR A 297 -1.15 63.45 -7.66
CA THR A 297 -1.06 64.07 -8.99
C THR A 297 -1.99 65.23 -9.18
N LEU A 298 -3.05 65.29 -8.38
CA LEU A 298 -4.08 66.35 -8.38
C LEU A 298 -3.86 67.44 -7.30
N ALA A 299 -2.84 67.28 -6.46
CA ALA A 299 -2.49 68.35 -5.51
C ALA A 299 -1.96 69.57 -6.27
N PRO A 300 -2.61 70.77 -6.10
CA PRO A 300 -2.18 71.98 -6.81
C PRO A 300 -0.79 72.39 -6.36
N ALA A 301 0.02 72.84 -7.33
CA ALA A 301 1.40 73.31 -7.14
C ALA A 301 1.52 74.62 -6.44
N ASP A 302 0.45 75.12 -5.86
CA ASP A 302 0.34 76.51 -5.24
C ASP A 302 0.53 76.43 -3.73
N THR A 303 1.74 76.22 -3.27
CA THR A 303 2.19 76.78 -1.96
C THR A 303 3.72 76.85 -1.92
N LEU A 304 4.30 77.62 -2.83
CA LEU A 304 5.62 78.20 -2.65
C LEU A 304 5.48 79.70 -2.87
N VAL A 305 4.81 80.39 -1.95
CA VAL A 305 5.01 81.81 -1.79
C VAL A 305 5.86 81.96 -0.52
N THR A 306 7.12 82.26 -0.70
CA THR A 306 8.01 82.77 0.33
C THR A 306 7.91 84.28 0.37
N PRO A 307 8.03 84.94 1.57
CA PRO A 307 8.15 86.38 1.72
C PRO A 307 9.53 86.86 1.24
#